data_8afd2e0a1419b0b8f8a0aa1f9052362e
#
_entry.id   8afd2e0a1419b0b8f8a0aa1f9052362e
#
_cell.length_a   1.000
_cell.length_b   1.000
_cell.length_c   1.000
_cell.angle_alpha   90.00
_cell.angle_beta   90.00
_cell.angle_gamma   90.00
#
_symmetry.space_group_name_H-M   'P 1'
#
loop_
_entity.id
_entity.type
_entity.pdbx_description
1 polymer ?
#
loop_
_entity_poly.entity_id
_entity_poly.type
_entity_poly.pdbx_seq_one_letter_code
_entity_poly.pdbx_strand_id
1 'polypeptide(L)'
;MPDQIFRLRLHEAVSLYVEAMGYDPSIVDSRVRAWAFARHEPGWAAVAAVAHPEDIAPHVALADVSFPLVGVAYCQSGTPTQWWHVQVRAGMAERRTPLHVVSDMLTDYVELAEIHVDPRHQGAGLGERLIRELMRGRRERRVLLSTPEVPAEANRAWRLYRRMGFGDVLRDFHFAGDSRPFAVLGAPLPLTAVDSLDDADAPTSTRPEGRSPHDDR
;
A
#
# COMPACT_ATOMS: atom_id res chain seq x y z
N MET A 1 10.57 10.06 -4.76
CA MET A 1 11.95 9.63 -5.17
C MET A 1 12.21 10.14 -6.58
N PRO A 2 13.32 10.84 -6.87
CA PRO A 2 13.67 11.29 -8.22
C PRO A 2 13.89 10.12 -9.19
N ASP A 3 13.57 10.29 -10.50
CA ASP A 3 13.71 9.26 -11.53
C ASP A 3 15.14 8.68 -11.61
N GLN A 4 16.15 9.52 -11.48
CA GLN A 4 17.55 9.10 -11.50
C GLN A 4 17.88 8.13 -10.36
N ILE A 5 17.36 8.40 -9.15
CA ILE A 5 17.55 7.55 -7.97
C ILE A 5 16.75 6.25 -8.13
N PHE A 6 15.52 6.31 -8.68
CA PHE A 6 14.74 5.12 -8.98
C PHE A 6 15.51 4.18 -9.92
N ARG A 7 16.08 4.71 -11.00
CA ARG A 7 16.88 3.90 -11.94
C ARG A 7 18.12 3.28 -11.29
N LEU A 8 18.79 4.05 -10.42
CA LEU A 8 19.97 3.55 -9.68
C LEU A 8 19.61 2.38 -8.78
N ARG A 9 18.44 2.44 -8.15
CA ARG A 9 17.97 1.46 -7.16
C ARG A 9 16.99 0.41 -7.71
N LEU A 10 16.71 0.44 -9.02
CA LEU A 10 15.65 -0.36 -9.62
C LEU A 10 15.82 -1.86 -9.39
N HIS A 11 17.03 -2.38 -9.58
CA HIS A 11 17.31 -3.79 -9.37
C HIS A 11 17.11 -4.19 -7.89
N GLU A 12 17.58 -3.37 -6.96
CA GLU A 12 17.39 -3.59 -5.51
C GLU A 12 15.90 -3.53 -5.14
N ALA A 13 15.16 -2.56 -5.65
CA ALA A 13 13.72 -2.43 -5.42
C ALA A 13 12.93 -3.65 -5.92
N VAL A 14 13.29 -4.18 -7.10
CA VAL A 14 12.68 -5.40 -7.64
C VAL A 14 13.09 -6.63 -6.84
N SER A 15 14.35 -6.71 -6.38
CA SER A 15 14.79 -7.82 -5.51
C SER A 15 14.01 -7.85 -4.20
N LEU A 16 13.79 -6.67 -3.59
CA LEU A 16 12.95 -6.54 -2.41
C LEU A 16 11.49 -6.98 -2.67
N TYR A 17 10.92 -6.63 -3.83
CA TYR A 17 9.61 -7.12 -4.24
C TYR A 17 9.56 -8.64 -4.33
N VAL A 18 10.53 -9.25 -5.01
CA VAL A 18 10.60 -10.70 -5.20
C VAL A 18 10.72 -11.44 -3.86
N GLU A 19 11.55 -10.94 -2.94
CA GLU A 19 11.70 -11.46 -1.58
C GLU A 19 10.40 -11.31 -0.77
N ALA A 20 9.81 -10.11 -0.77
CA ALA A 20 8.59 -9.83 -0.01
C ALA A 20 7.38 -10.67 -0.45
N MET A 21 7.32 -11.02 -1.74
CA MET A 21 6.27 -11.84 -2.32
C MET A 21 6.58 -13.34 -2.32
N GLY A 22 7.79 -13.73 -1.96
CA GLY A 22 8.24 -15.13 -1.99
C GLY A 22 8.29 -15.71 -3.40
N TYR A 23 8.59 -14.88 -4.40
CA TYR A 23 8.71 -15.32 -5.80
C TYR A 23 10.07 -15.91 -6.08
N ASP A 24 10.15 -16.68 -7.20
CA ASP A 24 11.42 -17.21 -7.69
C ASP A 24 12.35 -16.05 -8.13
N PRO A 25 13.60 -16.01 -7.66
CA PRO A 25 14.57 -14.98 -8.03
C PRO A 25 14.81 -14.86 -9.54
N SER A 26 14.56 -15.89 -10.33
CA SER A 26 14.73 -15.89 -11.79
C SER A 26 13.86 -14.86 -12.51
N ILE A 27 12.79 -14.36 -11.86
CA ILE A 27 11.92 -13.34 -12.46
C ILE A 27 12.46 -11.91 -12.34
N VAL A 28 13.52 -11.67 -11.55
CA VAL A 28 14.03 -10.32 -11.25
C VAL A 28 14.28 -9.51 -12.53
N ASP A 29 15.03 -10.04 -13.49
CA ASP A 29 15.37 -9.32 -14.72
C ASP A 29 14.14 -8.93 -15.56
N SER A 30 13.14 -9.82 -15.61
CA SER A 30 11.88 -9.52 -16.31
C SER A 30 11.09 -8.42 -15.62
N ARG A 31 11.07 -8.41 -14.29
CA ARG A 31 10.41 -7.37 -13.47
C ARG A 31 11.15 -6.05 -13.50
N VAL A 32 12.49 -6.06 -13.52
CA VAL A 32 13.30 -4.85 -13.72
C VAL A 32 12.90 -4.16 -15.04
N ARG A 33 12.77 -4.91 -16.14
CA ARG A 33 12.32 -4.35 -17.42
C ARG A 33 10.89 -3.79 -17.34
N ALA A 34 9.97 -4.50 -16.68
CA ALA A 34 8.59 -4.06 -16.53
C ALA A 34 8.50 -2.76 -15.71
N TRP A 35 9.19 -2.67 -14.58
CA TRP A 35 9.19 -1.47 -13.75
C TRP A 35 9.93 -0.30 -14.41
N ALA A 36 11.00 -0.58 -15.18
CA ALA A 36 11.68 0.43 -15.99
C ALA A 36 10.74 1.03 -17.06
N PHE A 37 9.82 0.25 -17.60
CA PHE A 37 8.82 0.72 -18.55
C PHE A 37 7.71 1.51 -17.83
N ALA A 38 7.20 1.01 -16.71
CA ALA A 38 6.11 1.63 -15.96
C ALA A 38 6.40 3.10 -15.55
N ARG A 39 7.67 3.46 -15.34
CA ARG A 39 8.07 4.84 -14.99
C ARG A 39 7.72 5.89 -16.08
N HIS A 40 7.36 5.46 -17.28
CA HIS A 40 6.93 6.34 -18.36
C HIS A 40 5.41 6.56 -18.40
N GLU A 41 4.67 5.87 -17.54
CA GLU A 41 3.22 6.04 -17.44
C GLU A 41 2.85 7.44 -16.92
N PRO A 42 1.72 8.01 -17.35
CA PRO A 42 1.25 9.31 -16.88
C PRO A 42 1.17 9.35 -15.35
N GLY A 43 1.59 10.45 -14.75
CA GLY A 43 1.51 10.65 -13.31
C GLY A 43 2.32 9.67 -12.47
N TRP A 44 3.25 8.94 -13.07
CA TRP A 44 4.12 8.03 -12.32
C TRP A 44 4.89 8.76 -11.22
N ALA A 45 4.92 8.16 -10.05
CA ALA A 45 5.70 8.60 -8.90
C ALA A 45 6.13 7.39 -8.07
N ALA A 46 7.28 7.49 -7.43
CA ALA A 46 7.78 6.46 -6.54
C ALA A 46 8.32 7.04 -5.24
N VAL A 47 8.23 6.26 -4.18
CA VAL A 47 8.81 6.53 -2.87
C VAL A 47 9.58 5.30 -2.39
N ALA A 48 10.57 5.51 -1.53
CA ALA A 48 11.31 4.41 -0.92
C ALA A 48 11.70 4.77 0.52
N ALA A 49 11.95 3.74 1.29
CA ALA A 49 12.54 3.82 2.61
C ALA A 49 13.88 3.09 2.61
N VAL A 50 14.87 3.68 3.24
CA VAL A 50 16.22 3.12 3.43
C VAL A 50 16.52 2.97 4.92
N ALA A 51 17.24 1.92 5.29
CA ALA A 51 17.79 1.80 6.63
C ALA A 51 19.13 2.56 6.69
N HIS A 52 19.21 3.59 7.54
CA HIS A 52 20.41 4.42 7.69
C HIS A 52 20.56 4.92 9.13
N PRO A 53 21.77 5.30 9.58
CA PRO A 53 22.00 5.98 10.85
C PRO A 53 21.23 7.31 10.93
N GLU A 54 20.90 7.73 12.14
CA GLU A 54 20.09 8.95 12.37
C GLU A 54 20.79 10.24 11.95
N ASP A 55 22.12 10.25 11.97
CA ASP A 55 22.95 11.40 11.57
C ASP A 55 23.08 11.59 10.05
N ILE A 56 22.60 10.65 9.26
CA ILE A 56 22.57 10.75 7.81
C ILE A 56 21.21 11.27 7.35
N ALA A 57 21.21 12.32 6.54
CA ALA A 57 19.96 12.85 5.99
C ALA A 57 19.31 11.84 5.02
N PRO A 58 17.97 11.60 5.08
CA PRO A 58 17.29 10.58 4.28
C PRO A 58 17.55 10.67 2.76
N HIS A 59 17.66 11.86 2.21
CA HIS A 59 17.93 12.04 0.78
C HIS A 59 19.35 11.64 0.39
N VAL A 60 20.32 11.79 1.30
CA VAL A 60 21.71 11.33 1.11
C VAL A 60 21.75 9.81 1.17
N ALA A 61 21.15 9.23 2.19
CA ALA A 61 21.05 7.77 2.34
C ALA A 61 20.33 7.12 1.13
N LEU A 62 19.30 7.75 0.60
CA LEU A 62 18.58 7.25 -0.56
C LEU A 62 19.47 7.23 -1.83
N ALA A 63 20.40 8.16 -1.96
CA ALA A 63 21.33 8.23 -3.09
C ALA A 63 22.54 7.28 -2.95
N ASP A 64 22.84 6.80 -1.75
CA ASP A 64 23.94 5.89 -1.46
C ASP A 64 23.46 4.44 -1.39
N VAL A 65 23.86 3.62 -2.34
CA VAL A 65 23.46 2.19 -2.42
C VAL A 65 24.04 1.32 -1.31
N SER A 66 24.96 1.83 -0.48
CA SER A 66 25.44 1.11 0.71
C SER A 66 24.38 1.02 1.81
N PHE A 67 23.39 1.92 1.81
CA PHE A 67 22.24 1.86 2.70
C PHE A 67 21.10 1.06 2.04
N PRO A 68 20.68 -0.10 2.61
CA PRO A 68 19.72 -0.96 1.95
C PRO A 68 18.31 -0.36 1.88
N LEU A 69 17.59 -0.61 0.77
CA LEU A 69 16.16 -0.36 0.70
C LEU A 69 15.42 -1.33 1.63
N VAL A 70 14.54 -0.78 2.44
CA VAL A 70 13.66 -1.56 3.34
C VAL A 70 12.18 -1.41 2.98
N GLY A 71 11.89 -0.57 2.00
CA GLY A 71 10.55 -0.42 1.46
C GLY A 71 10.54 0.40 0.17
N VAL A 72 9.62 0.07 -0.73
CA VAL A 72 9.41 0.77 -2.00
C VAL A 72 7.94 0.75 -2.35
N ALA A 73 7.45 1.83 -2.94
CA ALA A 73 6.13 1.88 -3.56
C ALA A 73 6.17 2.80 -4.78
N TYR A 74 5.34 2.49 -5.79
CA TYR A 74 5.08 3.41 -6.88
C TYR A 74 3.62 3.38 -7.34
N CYS A 75 3.21 4.46 -7.97
CA CYS A 75 1.88 4.65 -8.50
C CYS A 75 1.94 5.33 -9.87
N GLN A 76 0.82 5.32 -10.56
CA GLN A 76 0.60 5.98 -11.85
C GLN A 76 -0.84 6.46 -11.97
N SER A 77 -1.11 7.51 -12.75
CA SER A 77 -2.48 7.91 -13.07
C SER A 77 -3.11 6.87 -13.99
N GLY A 78 -4.35 6.46 -13.68
CA GLY A 78 -5.07 5.48 -14.46
C GLY A 78 -5.48 6.02 -15.82
N THR A 79 -5.25 5.23 -16.88
CA THR A 79 -5.69 5.54 -18.24
C THR A 79 -6.42 4.36 -18.89
N PRO A 80 -7.37 4.60 -19.80
CA PRO A 80 -8.19 3.54 -20.41
C PRO A 80 -7.41 2.50 -21.21
N THR A 81 -6.17 2.79 -21.60
CA THR A 81 -5.33 1.91 -22.43
C THR A 81 -4.38 1.04 -21.62
N GLN A 82 -4.24 1.29 -20.32
CA GLN A 82 -3.40 0.48 -19.46
C GLN A 82 -3.99 -0.92 -19.27
N TRP A 83 -3.13 -1.91 -19.27
CA TRP A 83 -3.52 -3.33 -19.13
C TRP A 83 -4.37 -3.55 -17.87
N TRP A 84 -3.94 -3.01 -16.72
CA TRP A 84 -4.67 -3.13 -15.46
C TRP A 84 -6.08 -2.55 -15.55
N HIS A 85 -6.23 -1.34 -16.11
CA HIS A 85 -7.52 -0.69 -16.33
C HIS A 85 -8.46 -1.56 -17.17
N VAL A 86 -7.95 -2.09 -18.27
CA VAL A 86 -8.73 -2.95 -19.19
C VAL A 86 -9.22 -4.20 -18.48
N GLN A 87 -8.34 -4.86 -17.69
CA GLN A 87 -8.69 -6.06 -16.94
C GLN A 87 -9.76 -5.76 -15.87
N VAL A 88 -9.56 -4.72 -15.05
CA VAL A 88 -10.53 -4.36 -13.99
C VAL A 88 -11.88 -3.96 -14.58
N ARG A 89 -11.88 -3.19 -15.67
CA ARG A 89 -13.11 -2.83 -16.37
C ARG A 89 -13.86 -4.06 -16.88
N ALA A 90 -13.15 -5.03 -17.45
CA ALA A 90 -13.74 -6.29 -17.90
C ALA A 90 -14.33 -7.08 -16.71
N GLY A 91 -13.60 -7.22 -15.61
CA GLY A 91 -14.08 -7.87 -14.40
C GLY A 91 -15.33 -7.22 -13.80
N MET A 92 -15.39 -5.89 -13.78
CA MET A 92 -16.59 -5.16 -13.35
C MET A 92 -17.79 -5.44 -14.28
N ALA A 93 -17.55 -5.51 -15.60
CA ALA A 93 -18.59 -5.82 -16.58
C ALA A 93 -19.12 -7.28 -16.42
N GLU A 94 -18.25 -8.24 -16.20
CA GLU A 94 -18.61 -9.65 -15.92
C GLU A 94 -19.49 -9.77 -14.67
N ARG A 95 -19.23 -8.96 -13.64
CA ARG A 95 -20.04 -8.85 -12.42
C ARG A 95 -21.33 -8.04 -12.62
N ARG A 96 -21.62 -7.60 -13.84
CA ARG A 96 -22.78 -6.77 -14.21
C ARG A 96 -22.84 -5.45 -13.42
N THR A 97 -21.70 -4.89 -13.07
CA THR A 97 -21.64 -3.58 -12.44
C THR A 97 -22.24 -2.53 -13.39
N PRO A 98 -23.16 -1.67 -12.91
CA PRO A 98 -23.74 -0.62 -13.74
C PRO A 98 -22.70 0.28 -14.39
N LEU A 99 -22.89 0.64 -15.66
CA LEU A 99 -21.90 1.41 -16.43
C LEU A 99 -21.51 2.75 -15.78
N HIS A 100 -22.46 3.41 -15.13
CA HIS A 100 -22.16 4.66 -14.41
C HIS A 100 -21.23 4.44 -13.22
N VAL A 101 -21.34 3.29 -12.51
CA VAL A 101 -20.44 2.92 -11.43
C VAL A 101 -19.05 2.58 -11.96
N VAL A 102 -18.97 1.81 -13.07
CA VAL A 102 -17.70 1.51 -13.75
C VAL A 102 -17.01 2.80 -14.17
N SER A 103 -17.77 3.71 -14.82
CA SER A 103 -17.24 5.00 -15.27
C SER A 103 -16.77 5.86 -14.10
N ASP A 104 -17.56 5.97 -13.03
CA ASP A 104 -17.15 6.73 -11.85
C ASP A 104 -15.89 6.14 -11.20
N MET A 105 -15.82 4.82 -11.07
CA MET A 105 -14.69 4.13 -10.43
C MET A 105 -13.39 4.24 -11.20
N LEU A 106 -13.46 4.13 -12.54
CA LEU A 106 -12.29 4.07 -13.42
C LEU A 106 -11.99 5.40 -14.13
N THR A 107 -12.59 6.49 -13.67
CA THR A 107 -12.27 7.85 -14.11
C THR A 107 -11.57 8.59 -12.98
N ASP A 108 -10.47 9.30 -13.29
CA ASP A 108 -9.75 10.15 -12.35
C ASP A 108 -9.29 9.40 -11.09
N TYR A 109 -8.49 8.36 -11.29
CA TYR A 109 -7.87 7.58 -10.21
C TYR A 109 -6.36 7.46 -10.39
N VAL A 110 -5.68 7.21 -9.28
CA VAL A 110 -4.30 6.75 -9.26
C VAL A 110 -4.27 5.26 -8.93
N GLU A 111 -3.51 4.48 -9.69
CA GLU A 111 -3.20 3.09 -9.38
C GLU A 111 -1.99 3.05 -8.44
N LEU A 112 -2.17 2.53 -7.22
CA LEU A 112 -1.05 2.08 -6.40
C LEU A 112 -0.59 0.73 -6.96
N ALA A 113 0.37 0.78 -7.89
CA ALA A 113 0.76 -0.38 -8.67
C ALA A 113 1.61 -1.36 -7.87
N GLU A 114 2.53 -0.84 -7.05
CA GLU A 114 3.40 -1.69 -6.23
C GLU A 114 3.64 -1.06 -4.85
N ILE A 115 3.64 -1.90 -3.82
CA ILE A 115 4.11 -1.56 -2.47
C ILE A 115 4.68 -2.78 -1.78
N HIS A 116 5.94 -2.69 -1.40
CA HIS A 116 6.67 -3.78 -0.75
C HIS A 116 7.51 -3.24 0.40
N VAL A 117 7.50 -3.99 1.50
CA VAL A 117 8.30 -3.71 2.69
C VAL A 117 9.05 -4.99 3.05
N ASP A 118 10.34 -4.87 3.28
CA ASP A 118 11.19 -5.95 3.75
C ASP A 118 10.52 -6.66 4.95
N PRO A 119 10.35 -7.99 4.92
CA PRO A 119 9.72 -8.75 5.99
C PRO A 119 10.26 -8.43 7.40
N ARG A 120 11.56 -8.13 7.49
CA ARG A 120 12.25 -7.78 8.76
C ARG A 120 11.86 -6.41 9.29
N HIS A 121 11.33 -5.52 8.42
CA HIS A 121 10.94 -4.14 8.74
C HIS A 121 9.41 -3.93 8.73
N GLN A 122 8.64 -5.01 8.57
CA GLN A 122 7.18 -4.96 8.65
C GLN A 122 6.69 -4.81 10.10
N GLY A 123 5.50 -4.20 10.26
CA GLY A 123 4.86 -4.02 11.57
C GLY A 123 5.17 -2.67 12.24
N ALA A 124 6.12 -1.90 11.73
CA ALA A 124 6.50 -0.57 12.24
C ALA A 124 5.80 0.61 11.50
N GLY A 125 4.67 0.36 10.84
CA GLY A 125 3.92 1.42 10.13
C GLY A 125 4.54 1.88 8.81
N LEU A 126 5.63 1.25 8.34
CA LEU A 126 6.36 1.70 7.15
C LEU A 126 5.49 1.67 5.88
N GLY A 127 4.68 0.62 5.70
CA GLY A 127 3.76 0.52 4.55
C GLY A 127 2.77 1.68 4.50
N GLU A 128 2.18 2.07 5.63
CA GLU A 128 1.28 3.21 5.72
C GLU A 128 1.98 4.52 5.38
N ARG A 129 3.19 4.72 5.90
CA ARG A 129 3.99 5.92 5.60
C ARG A 129 4.34 6.02 4.11
N LEU A 130 4.67 4.91 3.45
CA LEU A 130 4.93 4.87 2.01
C LEU A 130 3.68 5.26 1.21
N ILE A 131 2.51 4.70 1.54
CA ILE A 131 1.25 5.04 0.85
C ILE A 131 0.91 6.52 1.06
N ARG A 132 0.96 7.02 2.28
CA ARG A 132 0.64 8.43 2.59
C ARG A 132 1.58 9.40 1.86
N GLU A 133 2.88 9.09 1.83
CA GLU A 133 3.86 9.91 1.11
C GLU A 133 3.61 9.88 -0.39
N LEU A 134 3.31 8.71 -0.96
CA LEU A 134 3.05 8.54 -2.38
C LEU A 134 1.76 9.25 -2.82
N MET A 135 0.74 9.28 -1.97
CA MET A 135 -0.54 9.94 -2.23
C MET A 135 -0.54 11.43 -1.90
N ARG A 136 0.54 11.95 -1.29
CA ARG A 136 0.61 13.37 -0.91
C ARG A 136 0.54 14.26 -2.15
N GLY A 137 -0.42 15.20 -2.13
CA GLY A 137 -0.58 16.18 -3.21
C GLY A 137 -1.15 15.61 -4.52
N ARG A 138 -1.58 14.34 -4.54
CA ARG A 138 -2.32 13.77 -5.68
C ARG A 138 -3.64 14.52 -5.85
N ARG A 139 -4.05 14.68 -7.11
CA ARG A 139 -5.27 15.43 -7.47
C ARG A 139 -6.40 14.52 -7.91
N GLU A 140 -6.09 13.26 -8.16
CA GLU A 140 -7.08 12.25 -8.53
C GLU A 140 -8.10 12.07 -7.40
N ARG A 141 -9.32 11.70 -7.74
CA ARG A 141 -10.43 11.55 -6.78
C ARG A 141 -10.28 10.34 -5.87
N ARG A 142 -9.50 9.34 -6.30
CA ARG A 142 -9.34 8.07 -5.56
C ARG A 142 -8.04 7.37 -5.87
N VAL A 143 -7.67 6.46 -4.99
CA VAL A 143 -6.61 5.48 -5.22
C VAL A 143 -7.22 4.10 -5.36
N LEU A 144 -6.76 3.34 -6.36
CA LEU A 144 -7.11 1.92 -6.56
C LEU A 144 -5.85 1.07 -6.47
N LEU A 145 -6.01 -0.17 -6.04
CA LEU A 145 -4.95 -1.19 -6.02
C LEU A 145 -5.53 -2.57 -6.27
N SER A 146 -4.68 -3.53 -6.61
CA SER A 146 -5.00 -4.94 -6.56
C SER A 146 -4.10 -5.67 -5.56
N THR A 147 -4.66 -6.66 -4.86
CA THR A 147 -3.93 -7.48 -3.89
C THR A 147 -4.41 -8.93 -3.96
N PRO A 148 -3.50 -9.93 -3.83
CA PRO A 148 -3.94 -11.32 -3.75
C PRO A 148 -4.92 -11.52 -2.59
N GLU A 149 -5.96 -12.32 -2.83
CA GLU A 149 -6.85 -12.72 -1.76
C GLU A 149 -6.18 -13.74 -0.85
N VAL A 150 -6.43 -13.59 0.44
CA VAL A 150 -5.98 -14.54 1.45
C VAL A 150 -7.16 -14.88 2.39
N PRO A 151 -7.21 -16.09 2.97
CA PRO A 151 -8.28 -16.48 3.88
C PRO A 151 -8.48 -15.46 5.00
N ALA A 152 -9.73 -15.03 5.21
CA ALA A 152 -10.15 -14.08 6.24
C ALA A 152 -9.36 -12.74 6.23
N GLU A 153 -8.78 -12.36 5.10
CA GLU A 153 -7.92 -11.15 4.98
C GLU A 153 -6.76 -11.14 6.00
N ALA A 154 -6.25 -12.31 6.36
CA ALA A 154 -5.42 -12.51 7.56
C ALA A 154 -3.95 -12.10 7.40
N ASN A 155 -3.58 -11.28 6.41
CA ASN A 155 -2.22 -10.77 6.28
C ASN A 155 -2.08 -9.28 6.62
N ARG A 156 -0.83 -8.81 6.71
CA ARG A 156 -0.52 -7.43 7.09
C ARG A 156 -0.97 -6.41 6.04
N ALA A 157 -0.91 -6.75 4.76
CA ALA A 157 -1.31 -5.87 3.66
C ALA A 157 -2.82 -5.59 3.72
N TRP A 158 -3.65 -6.62 3.87
CA TRP A 158 -5.08 -6.47 4.03
C TRP A 158 -5.46 -5.61 5.24
N ARG A 159 -4.88 -5.89 6.41
CA ARG A 159 -5.11 -5.07 7.60
C ARG A 159 -4.71 -3.60 7.40
N LEU A 160 -3.61 -3.36 6.68
CA LEU A 160 -3.19 -2.01 6.34
C LEU A 160 -4.22 -1.31 5.45
N TYR A 161 -4.64 -1.95 4.36
CA TYR A 161 -5.60 -1.36 3.43
C TYR A 161 -6.95 -1.07 4.10
N ARG A 162 -7.47 -2.03 4.88
CA ARG A 162 -8.72 -1.81 5.63
C ARG A 162 -8.62 -0.65 6.62
N ARG A 163 -7.55 -0.59 7.39
CA ARG A 163 -7.31 0.52 8.32
C ARG A 163 -7.18 1.87 7.61
N MET A 164 -6.68 1.90 6.38
CA MET A 164 -6.58 3.11 5.57
C MET A 164 -7.87 3.45 4.81
N GLY A 165 -8.97 2.73 5.04
CA GLY A 165 -10.28 3.02 4.46
C GLY A 165 -10.49 2.44 3.05
N PHE A 166 -9.66 1.50 2.60
CA PHE A 166 -9.90 0.83 1.33
C PHE A 166 -11.08 -0.12 1.41
N GLY A 167 -12.07 0.11 0.53
CA GLY A 167 -13.25 -0.74 0.33
C GLY A 167 -13.11 -1.63 -0.91
N ASP A 168 -14.01 -2.62 -1.02
CA ASP A 168 -14.02 -3.56 -2.14
C ASP A 168 -14.55 -2.90 -3.42
N VAL A 169 -13.84 -3.13 -4.52
CA VAL A 169 -14.27 -2.82 -5.88
C VAL A 169 -14.57 -4.12 -6.65
N LEU A 170 -13.66 -5.08 -6.58
CA LEU A 170 -13.85 -6.44 -7.08
C LEU A 170 -13.29 -7.44 -6.05
N ARG A 171 -13.93 -8.60 -5.97
CA ARG A 171 -13.46 -9.74 -5.18
C ARG A 171 -13.41 -10.99 -6.05
N ASP A 172 -12.53 -11.92 -5.68
CA ASP A 172 -12.35 -13.19 -6.41
C ASP A 172 -12.15 -12.93 -7.91
N PHE A 173 -11.28 -12.00 -8.24
CA PHE A 173 -10.99 -11.59 -9.60
C PHE A 173 -9.66 -12.20 -10.06
N HIS A 174 -9.62 -12.73 -11.29
CA HIS A 174 -8.45 -13.35 -11.85
C HIS A 174 -7.92 -12.48 -13.01
N PHE A 175 -6.71 -11.98 -12.85
CA PHE A 175 -6.01 -11.31 -13.94
C PHE A 175 -5.57 -12.30 -15.02
N ALA A 176 -5.59 -11.89 -16.28
CA ALA A 176 -5.12 -12.73 -17.37
C ALA A 176 -3.64 -13.14 -17.12
N GLY A 177 -3.40 -14.45 -17.11
CA GLY A 177 -2.07 -15.02 -16.86
C GLY A 177 -1.70 -15.26 -15.39
N ASP A 178 -2.60 -14.97 -14.43
CA ASP A 178 -2.41 -15.31 -13.01
C ASP A 178 -3.59 -16.17 -12.52
N SER A 179 -3.28 -17.34 -11.98
CA SER A 179 -4.30 -18.27 -11.45
C SER A 179 -4.80 -17.94 -10.05
N ARG A 180 -4.15 -16.98 -9.37
CA ARG A 180 -4.55 -16.58 -8.01
C ARG A 180 -5.75 -15.63 -8.05
N PRO A 181 -6.67 -15.73 -7.10
CA PRO A 181 -7.71 -14.73 -6.93
C PRO A 181 -7.13 -13.43 -6.35
N PHE A 182 -7.62 -12.30 -6.86
CA PHE A 182 -7.28 -10.96 -6.37
C PHE A 182 -8.53 -10.21 -5.94
N ALA A 183 -8.35 -9.31 -4.99
CA ALA A 183 -9.26 -8.21 -4.77
C ALA A 183 -8.73 -6.95 -5.46
N VAL A 184 -9.64 -6.16 -6.02
CA VAL A 184 -9.40 -4.77 -6.36
C VAL A 184 -10.03 -3.93 -5.26
N LEU A 185 -9.24 -3.07 -4.64
CA LEU A 185 -9.66 -2.22 -3.54
C LEU A 185 -9.52 -0.75 -3.94
N GLY A 186 -10.35 0.11 -3.34
CA GLY A 186 -10.32 1.54 -3.60
C GLY A 186 -10.59 2.39 -2.35
N ALA A 187 -9.97 3.55 -2.29
CA ALA A 187 -10.22 4.56 -1.26
C ALA A 187 -10.32 5.97 -1.89
N PRO A 188 -11.13 6.87 -1.35
CA PRO A 188 -11.14 8.26 -1.80
C PRO A 188 -9.84 8.97 -1.45
N LEU A 189 -9.48 9.98 -2.25
CA LEU A 189 -8.39 10.89 -1.92
C LEU A 189 -8.95 12.28 -1.53
N PRO A 190 -8.29 12.97 -0.60
CA PRO A 190 -7.10 12.55 0.16
C PRO A 190 -7.42 11.41 1.14
N LEU A 191 -6.45 10.55 1.41
CA LEU A 191 -6.60 9.50 2.43
C LEU A 191 -6.81 10.15 3.79
N THR A 192 -7.97 9.91 4.40
CA THR A 192 -8.27 10.35 5.76
C THR A 192 -7.44 9.58 6.78
N ALA A 193 -7.02 10.23 7.86
CA ALA A 193 -6.60 9.51 9.04
C ALA A 193 -7.87 8.84 9.60
N VAL A 194 -7.88 7.52 9.72
CA VAL A 194 -8.88 6.88 10.58
C VAL A 194 -8.43 7.19 12.00
N ASP A 195 -9.16 8.09 12.67
CA ASP A 195 -8.97 8.30 14.10
C ASP A 195 -9.10 6.94 14.77
N SER A 196 -8.10 6.58 15.56
CA SER A 196 -8.11 5.35 16.37
C SER A 196 -9.24 5.47 17.39
N LEU A 197 -10.41 4.94 17.05
CA LEU A 197 -11.57 4.83 17.96
C LEU A 197 -11.41 3.62 18.90
N ASP A 198 -10.23 3.39 19.45
CA ASP A 198 -10.01 2.31 20.42
C ASP A 198 -9.06 2.73 21.56
N ASP A 199 -9.39 3.85 22.25
CA ASP A 199 -8.79 4.13 23.56
C ASP A 199 -9.78 4.87 24.49
N ALA A 200 -11.07 4.59 24.37
CA ALA A 200 -12.09 5.16 25.26
C ALA A 200 -13.00 4.07 25.81
N ASP A 201 -12.45 3.05 26.47
CA ASP A 201 -13.21 2.27 27.48
C ASP A 201 -12.24 1.47 28.40
N ALA A 202 -11.43 2.17 29.17
CA ALA A 202 -10.85 1.61 30.37
C ALA A 202 -11.79 1.97 31.53
N PRO A 203 -12.47 1.01 32.17
CA PRO A 203 -13.32 1.32 33.32
C PRO A 203 -12.45 1.85 34.46
N THR A 204 -12.74 3.07 34.85
CA THR A 204 -12.18 3.70 36.04
C THR A 204 -12.55 2.85 37.26
N SER A 205 -11.57 2.07 37.73
CA SER A 205 -11.67 1.34 38.99
C SER A 205 -11.78 2.34 40.15
N THR A 206 -12.99 2.58 40.61
CA THR A 206 -13.28 3.31 41.84
C THR A 206 -12.82 2.45 43.02
N ARG A 207 -11.73 2.87 43.64
CA ARG A 207 -11.23 2.33 44.91
C ARG A 207 -12.20 2.69 46.04
N PRO A 208 -12.76 1.79 46.84
CA PRO A 208 -13.53 2.15 48.00
C PRO A 208 -12.60 2.65 49.12
N GLU A 209 -12.88 3.84 49.60
CA GLU A 209 -12.26 4.40 50.79
C GLU A 209 -12.57 3.55 52.04
N GLY A 210 -11.51 3.08 52.69
CA GLY A 210 -11.57 2.38 53.94
C GLY A 210 -12.01 3.29 55.09
N ARG A 211 -13.14 2.95 55.73
CA ARG A 211 -13.58 3.51 57.00
C ARG A 211 -12.68 2.96 58.13
N SER A 212 -12.05 3.86 58.85
CA SER A 212 -11.44 3.58 60.16
C SER A 212 -12.55 3.29 61.18
N PRO A 213 -12.37 2.30 62.05
CA PRO A 213 -13.19 2.23 63.25
C PRO A 213 -12.58 3.07 64.38
N HIS A 214 -13.43 3.92 64.92
CA HIS A 214 -13.18 4.64 66.16
C HIS A 214 -13.17 3.66 67.35
N ASP A 215 -12.23 3.93 68.20
CA ASP A 215 -11.99 3.44 69.53
C ASP A 215 -13.16 3.72 70.47
N ASP A 216 -13.56 2.75 71.28
CA ASP A 216 -14.16 3.02 72.58
C ASP A 216 -14.07 1.75 73.50
N ARG A 217 -13.21 1.91 74.53
CA ARG A 217 -13.12 1.21 75.82
C ARG A 217 -12.40 -0.15 75.87
#